data_593e8f34be98240dc9fc846f1813bae8
#
_entry.id   593e8f34be98240dc9fc846f1813bae8
#
_cell.length_a   1.000
_cell.length_b   1.000
_cell.length_c   1.000
_cell.angle_alpha   90.00
_cell.angle_beta   90.00
_cell.angle_gamma   90.00
#
_symmetry.space_group_name_H-M   'P 1'
#
loop_
_entity.id
_entity.type
_entity.pdbx_description
1 polymer ?
#
loop_
_entity_poly.entity_id
_entity_poly.type
_entity_poly.pdbx_seq_one_letter_code
_entity_poly.pdbx_strand_id
1 'polypeptide(L)'
;VGDVFTGNAQRPSPRRWSRRWDYDYRNNLVREERDDNPFSWYRWQYDSAGRLLVQDGTLPGQEQWRWDAAGNPLDGSAEKITHNRLTQLNGIHWRYDIHGRTVEKDNGQTRWHYRYDGERRLTEVISQPRDRNRPQTQVSFRYDLLGRRISKTRQQMLGGQPTGKPVTTRFVWEGFRLLQELHGDVPLTYVYSDQDSYDPLARIDGVDAPEIFWFHCQPNGTPERMTDIEGQVRWEGVNSAWGKLLRESETQLSGYSQNLRMQGQYLDRETGLHYNLFRYYDPDCGRFTQQDPIGLAGGINLYQYAPNALGWVDPWGLSRECSGKTKPDFYVGPSGPSSTMPSIAYRYMDSKYAAQTMENKSAPLSYFGYTKYKSAHEARDAYQIFYEKGNPDSWSDARLLGEFDTLQLYKNGIPQVQVPLANGGRGPGYELFTSAYPEYGKGGALQLLPVERNYPVVFDRVTIIPE
;
A
#
# COMPACT_ATOMS: atom_id res chain seq x y z
N VAL A 1 22.30 15.00 -12.98
CA VAL A 1 23.06 16.18 -13.45
C VAL A 1 23.97 16.57 -12.30
N GLY A 2 25.26 16.27 -12.44
CA GLY A 2 26.23 16.51 -11.39
C GLY A 2 26.84 17.88 -11.55
N ASP A 3 26.84 18.69 -10.52
CA ASP A 3 27.69 19.86 -10.40
C ASP A 3 28.92 19.53 -9.56
N VAL A 4 30.07 19.86 -10.14
CA VAL A 4 31.41 19.65 -9.60
C VAL A 4 31.68 20.76 -8.59
N PHE A 5 31.78 20.44 -7.30
CA PHE A 5 32.42 21.31 -6.32
C PHE A 5 33.87 20.92 -6.20
N THR A 6 34.77 21.81 -6.67
CA THR A 6 36.21 21.73 -6.43
C THR A 6 36.55 22.32 -5.06
N GLY A 7 36.79 21.49 -4.09
CA GLY A 7 37.37 21.84 -2.79
C GLY A 7 38.23 20.69 -2.29
N ASN A 8 39.53 20.94 -2.14
CA ASN A 8 40.55 20.02 -1.69
C ASN A 8 40.36 19.59 -0.22
N ALA A 9 39.49 18.60 0.01
CA ALA A 9 39.57 17.61 1.09
C ALA A 9 39.18 16.29 0.43
N GLN A 10 39.95 15.24 0.61
CA GLN A 10 39.61 13.90 0.14
C GLN A 10 38.29 13.48 0.85
N ARG A 11 37.14 13.85 0.28
CA ARG A 11 35.86 13.30 0.67
C ARG A 11 35.87 11.83 0.25
N PRO A 12 35.54 10.88 1.12
CA PRO A 12 35.37 9.51 0.70
C PRO A 12 34.37 9.51 -0.46
N SER A 13 34.69 8.85 -1.56
CA SER A 13 33.79 8.71 -2.70
C SER A 13 32.46 8.18 -2.20
N PRO A 14 31.32 8.77 -2.60
CA PRO A 14 30.02 8.27 -2.20
C PRO A 14 29.94 6.79 -2.58
N ARG A 15 29.56 5.94 -1.62
CA ARG A 15 29.38 4.51 -1.88
C ARG A 15 28.28 4.40 -2.93
N ARG A 16 28.61 3.86 -4.10
CA ARG A 16 27.63 3.47 -5.09
C ARG A 16 27.15 2.08 -4.76
N TRP A 17 25.84 1.89 -4.70
CA TRP A 17 25.23 0.57 -4.62
C TRP A 17 24.53 0.30 -5.92
N SER A 18 24.58 -0.93 -6.38
CA SER A 18 23.72 -1.41 -7.44
C SER A 18 22.87 -2.55 -6.93
N ARG A 19 21.65 -2.61 -7.42
CA ARG A 19 20.72 -3.71 -7.17
C ARG A 19 20.19 -4.20 -8.48
N ARG A 20 20.04 -5.49 -8.58
CA ARG A 20 19.42 -6.15 -9.72
C ARG A 20 18.29 -7.02 -9.20
N TRP A 21 17.10 -6.85 -9.78
CA TRP A 21 15.91 -7.64 -9.49
C TRP A 21 15.51 -8.43 -10.73
N ASP A 22 15.20 -9.70 -10.55
CA ASP A 22 14.63 -10.55 -11.57
C ASP A 22 13.23 -10.99 -11.11
N TYR A 23 12.28 -11.02 -12.03
CA TYR A 23 10.86 -11.35 -11.77
C TYR A 23 10.45 -12.54 -12.62
N ASP A 24 9.50 -13.34 -12.12
CA ASP A 24 8.86 -14.39 -12.91
C ASP A 24 7.79 -13.80 -13.86
N TYR A 25 7.19 -14.65 -14.69
CA TYR A 25 6.15 -14.25 -15.64
C TYR A 25 4.85 -13.75 -14.98
N ARG A 26 4.69 -13.91 -13.68
CA ARG A 26 3.58 -13.38 -12.86
C ARG A 26 3.95 -12.11 -12.09
N ASN A 27 5.11 -11.53 -12.39
CA ASN A 27 5.69 -10.38 -11.70
C ASN A 27 5.98 -10.63 -10.20
N ASN A 28 6.21 -11.87 -9.78
CA ASN A 28 6.77 -12.11 -8.46
C ASN A 28 8.27 -11.91 -8.49
N LEU A 29 8.81 -11.24 -7.48
CA LEU A 29 10.25 -11.05 -7.30
C LEU A 29 10.90 -12.40 -6.98
N VAL A 30 11.77 -12.93 -7.86
CA VAL A 30 12.39 -14.25 -7.68
C VAL A 30 13.86 -14.19 -7.31
N ARG A 31 14.52 -13.06 -7.60
CA ARG A 31 15.95 -12.88 -7.30
C ARG A 31 16.28 -11.42 -7.08
N GLU A 32 17.17 -11.17 -6.13
CA GLU A 32 17.86 -9.89 -5.95
C GLU A 32 19.36 -10.14 -5.76
N GLU A 33 20.18 -9.34 -6.42
CA GLU A 33 21.61 -9.25 -6.20
C GLU A 33 21.98 -7.81 -5.87
N ARG A 34 22.86 -7.65 -4.90
CA ARG A 34 23.32 -6.36 -4.40
C ARG A 34 24.82 -6.30 -4.49
N ASP A 35 25.30 -5.20 -5.03
CA ASP A 35 26.74 -4.85 -5.05
C ASP A 35 27.11 -4.16 -3.72
N ASP A 36 26.75 -4.79 -2.62
CA ASP A 36 27.13 -4.37 -1.27
C ASP A 36 28.51 -4.91 -0.91
N ASN A 37 29.13 -4.35 0.12
CA ASN A 37 30.32 -4.92 0.72
C ASN A 37 30.03 -5.35 2.18
N PRO A 38 29.88 -6.66 2.47
CA PRO A 38 30.01 -7.78 1.54
C PRO A 38 28.84 -7.92 0.55
N PHE A 39 29.09 -8.53 -0.61
CA PHE A 39 28.06 -8.87 -1.61
C PHE A 39 26.92 -9.66 -0.96
N SER A 40 25.67 -9.30 -1.31
CA SER A 40 24.50 -9.97 -0.81
C SER A 40 23.52 -10.36 -1.93
N TRP A 41 22.81 -11.45 -1.72
CA TRP A 41 21.87 -11.98 -2.67
C TRP A 41 20.66 -12.59 -1.95
N TYR A 42 19.51 -12.65 -2.68
CA TYR A 42 18.27 -13.25 -2.23
C TYR A 42 17.60 -14.00 -3.37
N ARG A 43 16.85 -15.07 -3.03
CA ARG A 43 16.00 -15.83 -3.93
C ARG A 43 14.70 -16.17 -3.26
N TRP A 44 13.63 -16.15 -4.01
CA TRP A 44 12.30 -16.44 -3.53
C TRP A 44 11.61 -17.47 -4.41
N GLN A 45 10.76 -18.31 -3.79
CA GLN A 45 9.94 -19.30 -4.46
C GLN A 45 8.49 -19.12 -4.01
N TYR A 46 7.58 -19.36 -4.92
CA TYR A 46 6.15 -19.16 -4.72
C TYR A 46 5.38 -20.39 -5.13
N ASP A 47 4.17 -20.58 -4.56
CA ASP A 47 3.22 -21.58 -5.05
C ASP A 47 2.44 -21.06 -6.27
N SER A 48 1.54 -21.90 -6.78
CA SER A 48 0.70 -21.56 -7.93
C SER A 48 -0.27 -20.41 -7.68
N ALA A 49 -0.55 -20.08 -6.42
CA ALA A 49 -1.39 -18.95 -6.01
C ALA A 49 -0.59 -17.67 -5.73
N GLY A 50 0.74 -17.66 -6.00
CA GLY A 50 1.62 -16.51 -5.75
C GLY A 50 1.98 -16.31 -4.27
N ARG A 51 1.73 -17.32 -3.42
CA ARG A 51 2.09 -17.23 -2.00
C ARG A 51 3.54 -17.63 -1.80
N LEU A 52 4.26 -16.86 -0.97
CA LEU A 52 5.67 -17.10 -0.70
C LEU A 52 5.87 -18.44 0.02
N LEU A 53 6.76 -19.28 -0.51
CA LEU A 53 7.13 -20.58 0.07
C LEU A 53 8.51 -20.56 0.70
N VAL A 54 9.48 -19.92 0.03
CA VAL A 54 10.88 -19.93 0.46
C VAL A 54 11.48 -18.55 0.20
N GLN A 55 12.20 -18.04 1.18
CA GLN A 55 13.25 -17.04 0.99
C GLN A 55 14.58 -17.70 1.32
N ASP A 56 15.57 -17.52 0.46
CA ASP A 56 16.96 -17.92 0.68
C ASP A 56 17.87 -16.73 0.37
N GLY A 57 18.90 -16.52 1.18
CA GLY A 57 19.76 -15.37 0.96
C GLY A 57 20.80 -15.16 2.05
N THR A 58 21.59 -14.11 1.85
CA THR A 58 22.70 -13.75 2.75
C THR A 58 22.22 -13.40 4.15
N LEU A 59 21.10 -12.65 4.27
CA LEU A 59 20.48 -12.26 5.53
C LEU A 59 18.95 -12.10 5.33
N PRO A 60 18.12 -12.61 6.19
CA PRO A 60 18.38 -13.32 7.45
C PRO A 60 18.80 -14.79 7.29
N GLY A 61 18.98 -15.29 6.07
CA GLY A 61 19.18 -16.69 5.76
C GLY A 61 17.93 -17.31 5.16
N GLN A 62 17.77 -18.62 5.33
CA GLN A 62 16.65 -19.33 4.78
C GLN A 62 15.43 -19.22 5.69
N GLU A 63 14.29 -18.81 5.11
CA GLU A 63 12.95 -18.82 5.72
C GLU A 63 12.03 -19.68 4.84
N GLN A 64 11.12 -20.46 5.47
CA GLN A 64 10.18 -21.32 4.77
C GLN A 64 8.77 -21.16 5.33
N TRP A 65 7.78 -21.18 4.45
CA TRP A 65 6.37 -21.06 4.79
C TRP A 65 5.55 -22.19 4.16
N ARG A 66 4.51 -22.57 4.86
CA ARG A 66 3.46 -23.46 4.37
C ARG A 66 2.12 -22.80 4.59
N TRP A 67 1.20 -23.10 3.73
CA TRP A 67 -0.11 -22.45 3.73
C TRP A 67 -1.21 -23.51 3.64
N ASP A 68 -2.31 -23.29 4.39
CA ASP A 68 -3.54 -24.02 4.12
C ASP A 68 -4.24 -23.45 2.85
N ALA A 69 -5.37 -24.07 2.47
CA ALA A 69 -6.14 -23.63 1.31
C ALA A 69 -6.68 -22.20 1.45
N ALA A 70 -6.93 -21.72 2.66
CA ALA A 70 -7.40 -20.36 2.95
C ALA A 70 -6.28 -19.33 3.07
N GLY A 71 -4.99 -19.73 2.92
CA GLY A 71 -3.83 -18.83 3.03
C GLY A 71 -3.43 -18.54 4.47
N ASN A 72 -3.75 -19.41 5.42
CA ASN A 72 -3.22 -19.31 6.77
C ASN A 72 -1.85 -19.97 6.86
N PRO A 73 -0.87 -19.35 7.56
CA PRO A 73 0.45 -19.95 7.74
C PRO A 73 0.38 -21.18 8.65
N LEU A 74 1.21 -22.19 8.34
CA LEU A 74 1.30 -23.47 9.05
C LEU A 74 2.74 -23.73 9.49
N ASP A 75 2.95 -24.16 10.73
CA ASP A 75 4.26 -24.59 11.26
C ASP A 75 4.40 -26.11 11.43
N GLY A 76 3.37 -26.86 11.00
CA GLY A 76 3.32 -28.31 11.17
C GLY A 76 2.76 -28.77 12.52
N SER A 77 2.33 -27.83 13.38
CA SER A 77 1.53 -28.20 14.57
C SER A 77 0.20 -28.80 14.15
N ALA A 78 -0.33 -29.71 14.99
CA ALA A 78 -1.60 -30.39 14.71
C ALA A 78 -2.84 -29.51 14.96
N GLU A 79 -2.67 -28.26 15.35
CA GLU A 79 -3.78 -27.38 15.67
C GLU A 79 -4.56 -26.97 14.42
N LYS A 80 -5.85 -27.18 14.50
CA LYS A 80 -6.78 -26.85 13.43
C LYS A 80 -7.14 -25.36 13.48
N ILE A 81 -6.78 -24.61 12.46
CA ILE A 81 -7.19 -23.22 12.31
C ILE A 81 -8.68 -23.16 12.02
N THR A 82 -9.45 -22.53 12.90
CA THR A 82 -10.90 -22.40 12.77
C THR A 82 -11.28 -20.93 12.52
N HIS A 83 -12.14 -20.68 11.53
CA HIS A 83 -12.56 -19.33 11.12
C HIS A 83 -11.36 -18.41 10.78
N ASN A 84 -10.29 -18.96 10.21
CA ASN A 84 -9.03 -18.26 9.91
C ASN A 84 -8.35 -17.64 11.15
N ARG A 85 -8.69 -18.05 12.37
CA ARG A 85 -8.05 -17.62 13.62
C ARG A 85 -6.84 -18.48 13.90
N LEU A 86 -5.66 -17.88 13.82
CA LEU A 86 -4.38 -18.53 14.08
C LEU A 86 -4.13 -18.54 15.58
N THR A 87 -4.19 -19.69 16.23
CA THR A 87 -3.98 -19.80 17.68
C THR A 87 -2.54 -20.08 18.07
N GLN A 88 -1.76 -20.67 17.16
CA GLN A 88 -0.35 -20.98 17.35
C GLN A 88 0.42 -20.91 16.02
N LEU A 89 1.67 -20.43 16.07
CA LEU A 89 2.66 -20.49 15.00
C LEU A 89 4.06 -20.32 15.58
N ASN A 90 4.98 -21.25 15.27
CA ASN A 90 6.41 -21.17 15.65
C ASN A 90 6.62 -20.89 17.16
N GLY A 91 5.81 -21.50 18.04
CA GLY A 91 5.88 -21.34 19.48
C GLY A 91 5.27 -20.04 20.03
N ILE A 92 4.65 -19.23 19.18
CA ILE A 92 3.87 -18.06 19.59
C ILE A 92 2.40 -18.44 19.62
N HIS A 93 1.68 -17.97 20.64
CA HIS A 93 0.27 -18.25 20.86
C HIS A 93 -0.56 -16.98 20.81
N TRP A 94 -1.76 -17.06 20.18
CA TRP A 94 -2.74 -15.98 20.11
C TRP A 94 -4.09 -16.42 20.65
N ARG A 95 -4.78 -15.49 21.31
CA ARG A 95 -6.17 -15.64 21.74
C ARG A 95 -7.02 -14.54 21.15
N TYR A 96 -8.25 -14.87 20.84
CA TYR A 96 -9.21 -13.97 20.20
C TYR A 96 -10.45 -13.79 21.08
N ASP A 97 -11.08 -12.63 20.97
CA ASP A 97 -12.42 -12.41 21.51
C ASP A 97 -13.51 -13.00 20.59
N ILE A 98 -14.77 -12.82 21.01
CA ILE A 98 -15.94 -13.30 20.25
C ILE A 98 -16.05 -12.63 18.86
N HIS A 99 -15.49 -11.43 18.70
CA HIS A 99 -15.48 -10.66 17.46
C HIS A 99 -14.27 -10.99 16.56
N GLY A 100 -13.41 -11.93 16.96
CA GLY A 100 -12.23 -12.32 16.19
C GLY A 100 -11.06 -11.35 16.28
N ARG A 101 -11.02 -10.44 17.27
CA ARG A 101 -9.88 -9.57 17.52
C ARG A 101 -8.89 -10.26 18.45
N THR A 102 -7.60 -10.13 18.17
CA THR A 102 -6.55 -10.65 19.05
C THR A 102 -6.59 -9.92 20.38
N VAL A 103 -6.82 -10.64 21.48
CA VAL A 103 -6.82 -10.07 22.83
C VAL A 103 -5.60 -10.46 23.65
N GLU A 104 -4.85 -11.47 23.21
CA GLU A 104 -3.62 -11.89 23.85
C GLU A 104 -2.64 -12.46 22.81
N LYS A 105 -1.35 -12.18 23.00
CA LYS A 105 -0.23 -12.81 22.29
C LYS A 105 0.82 -13.20 23.34
N ASP A 106 1.38 -14.42 23.24
CA ASP A 106 2.43 -14.91 24.12
C ASP A 106 3.52 -15.58 23.28
N ASN A 107 4.76 -15.04 23.32
CA ASN A 107 5.91 -15.61 22.60
C ASN A 107 6.85 -16.40 23.52
N GLY A 108 6.40 -16.78 24.71
CA GLY A 108 7.21 -17.50 25.71
C GLY A 108 8.11 -16.59 26.55
N GLN A 109 8.41 -15.37 26.12
CA GLN A 109 9.23 -14.38 26.84
C GLN A 109 8.39 -13.21 27.37
N THR A 110 7.42 -12.78 26.59
CA THR A 110 6.53 -11.66 26.90
C THR A 110 5.11 -12.03 26.51
N ARG A 111 4.17 -11.61 27.35
CA ARG A 111 2.75 -11.71 27.07
C ARG A 111 2.20 -10.31 26.87
N TRP A 112 1.42 -10.12 25.80
CA TRP A 112 0.73 -8.88 25.49
C TRP A 112 -0.77 -9.07 25.62
N HIS A 113 -1.45 -8.08 26.22
CA HIS A 113 -2.90 -8.00 26.31
C HIS A 113 -3.38 -6.78 25.54
N TYR A 114 -4.37 -6.97 24.67
CA TYR A 114 -4.89 -5.97 23.75
C TYR A 114 -6.32 -5.58 24.14
N ARG A 115 -6.61 -4.29 24.13
CA ARG A 115 -7.95 -3.75 24.39
C ARG A 115 -8.42 -2.88 23.22
N TYR A 116 -9.69 -3.01 22.88
CA TYR A 116 -10.30 -2.32 21.77
C TYR A 116 -11.50 -1.50 22.23
N ASP A 117 -11.79 -0.40 21.51
CA ASP A 117 -13.02 0.38 21.69
C ASP A 117 -14.23 -0.25 20.95
N GLY A 118 -15.38 0.43 21.04
CA GLY A 118 -16.61 0.04 20.35
C GLY A 118 -16.53 0.10 18.82
N GLU A 119 -15.59 0.88 18.28
CA GLU A 119 -15.32 1.02 16.85
C GLU A 119 -14.22 0.07 16.37
N ARG A 120 -13.84 -0.92 17.21
CA ARG A 120 -12.84 -1.96 16.92
C ARG A 120 -11.42 -1.45 16.78
N ARG A 121 -11.10 -0.22 17.24
CA ARG A 121 -9.74 0.32 17.22
C ARG A 121 -8.98 -0.15 18.45
N LEU A 122 -7.70 -0.49 18.30
CA LEU A 122 -6.84 -0.87 19.40
C LEU A 122 -6.52 0.35 20.27
N THR A 123 -6.98 0.38 21.50
CA THR A 123 -6.83 1.53 22.42
C THR A 123 -5.73 1.36 23.44
N GLU A 124 -5.41 0.13 23.80
CA GLU A 124 -4.40 -0.16 24.82
C GLU A 124 -3.71 -1.50 24.57
N VAL A 125 -2.41 -1.55 24.85
CA VAL A 125 -1.63 -2.79 24.92
C VAL A 125 -0.85 -2.79 26.23
N ILE A 126 -0.91 -3.89 26.97
CA ILE A 126 -0.10 -4.13 28.15
C ILE A 126 0.87 -5.26 27.85
N SER A 127 2.17 -4.98 27.86
CA SER A 127 3.21 -6.00 27.75
C SER A 127 3.68 -6.44 29.14
N GLN A 128 3.73 -7.76 29.34
CA GLN A 128 4.13 -8.41 30.58
C GLN A 128 5.32 -9.34 30.31
N PRO A 129 6.58 -8.86 30.45
CA PRO A 129 7.74 -9.72 30.37
C PRO A 129 7.68 -10.81 31.45
N ARG A 130 8.10 -12.04 31.11
CA ARG A 130 8.24 -13.12 32.10
C ARG A 130 9.42 -12.91 33.04
N ASP A 131 10.44 -12.19 32.57
CA ASP A 131 11.52 -11.70 33.41
C ASP A 131 10.99 -10.62 34.38
N ARG A 132 10.91 -10.94 35.65
CA ARG A 132 10.41 -10.03 36.71
C ARG A 132 11.26 -8.78 36.91
N ASN A 133 12.50 -8.77 36.40
CA ASN A 133 13.38 -7.61 36.47
C ASN A 133 13.07 -6.59 35.37
N ARG A 134 12.27 -6.97 34.36
CA ARG A 134 11.81 -6.06 33.29
C ARG A 134 10.47 -5.45 33.66
N PRO A 135 10.33 -4.12 33.60
CA PRO A 135 9.05 -3.48 33.87
C PRO A 135 8.00 -3.88 32.83
N GLN A 136 6.77 -3.96 33.27
CA GLN A 136 5.63 -4.00 32.36
C GLN A 136 5.53 -2.65 31.63
N THR A 137 5.01 -2.67 30.43
CA THR A 137 4.78 -1.44 29.64
C THR A 137 3.31 -1.39 29.23
N GLN A 138 2.67 -0.28 29.55
CA GLN A 138 1.34 0.05 29.05
C GLN A 138 1.49 1.07 27.92
N VAL A 139 0.86 0.80 26.80
CA VAL A 139 0.80 1.71 25.65
C VAL A 139 -0.64 2.03 25.35
N SER A 140 -1.01 3.30 25.32
CA SER A 140 -2.35 3.74 24.95
C SER A 140 -2.35 4.54 23.67
N PHE A 141 -3.42 4.40 22.89
CA PHE A 141 -3.58 5.01 21.57
C PHE A 141 -4.82 5.89 21.53
N ARG A 142 -4.74 7.02 20.85
CA ARG A 142 -5.89 7.89 20.58
C ARG A 142 -6.04 8.12 19.08
N TYR A 143 -7.28 8.24 18.65
CA TYR A 143 -7.66 8.37 17.26
C TYR A 143 -8.53 9.60 17.05
N ASP A 144 -8.50 10.17 15.84
CA ASP A 144 -9.44 11.18 15.41
C ASP A 144 -10.75 10.55 14.88
N LEU A 145 -11.66 11.39 14.42
CA LEU A 145 -12.96 10.97 13.88
C LEU A 145 -12.85 10.16 12.56
N LEU A 146 -11.73 10.27 11.84
CA LEU A 146 -11.46 9.50 10.63
C LEU A 146 -10.78 8.14 10.93
N GLY A 147 -10.53 7.82 12.21
CA GLY A 147 -9.85 6.60 12.62
C GLY A 147 -8.31 6.66 12.52
N ARG A 148 -7.73 7.83 12.20
CA ARG A 148 -6.27 8.01 12.16
C ARG A 148 -5.73 8.16 13.57
N ARG A 149 -4.65 7.45 13.89
CA ARG A 149 -4.01 7.53 15.21
C ARG A 149 -3.30 8.88 15.39
N ILE A 150 -3.75 9.67 16.34
CA ILE A 150 -3.20 11.00 16.64
C ILE A 150 -2.17 10.99 17.76
N SER A 151 -2.17 9.98 18.63
CA SER A 151 -1.13 9.84 19.66
C SER A 151 -0.93 8.40 20.11
N LYS A 152 0.30 8.15 20.60
CA LYS A 152 0.74 6.97 21.32
C LYS A 152 1.39 7.41 22.63
N THR A 153 0.93 6.90 23.76
CA THR A 153 1.53 7.19 25.06
C THR A 153 2.03 5.89 25.69
N ARG A 154 3.32 5.83 25.97
CA ARG A 154 3.99 4.72 26.66
C ARG A 154 4.19 5.07 28.14
N GLN A 155 3.76 4.17 29.02
CA GLN A 155 3.96 4.25 30.48
C GLN A 155 4.60 2.96 30.97
N GLN A 156 5.68 3.07 31.72
CA GLN A 156 6.22 1.92 32.44
C GLN A 156 5.40 1.66 33.72
N MET A 157 5.24 0.39 34.06
CA MET A 157 4.46 -0.08 35.22
C MET A 157 5.32 -0.99 36.07
N LEU A 158 5.31 -0.78 37.38
CA LEU A 158 5.97 -1.64 38.35
C LEU A 158 4.96 -2.03 39.44
N GLY A 159 4.75 -3.33 39.66
CA GLY A 159 3.76 -3.82 40.62
C GLY A 159 2.33 -3.33 40.34
N GLY A 160 1.97 -3.07 39.08
CA GLY A 160 0.67 -2.54 38.70
C GLY A 160 0.51 -1.02 38.86
N GLN A 161 1.55 -0.31 39.30
CA GLN A 161 1.54 1.15 39.45
C GLN A 161 2.41 1.82 38.36
N PRO A 162 2.00 2.98 37.84
CA PRO A 162 2.81 3.78 36.92
C PRO A 162 4.15 4.16 37.55
N THR A 163 5.23 4.03 36.81
CA THR A 163 6.57 4.46 37.19
C THR A 163 7.24 5.29 36.13
N GLY A 164 7.96 6.32 36.49
CA GLY A 164 8.54 7.29 35.59
C GLY A 164 7.49 8.18 34.89
N LYS A 165 7.97 9.06 34.03
CA LYS A 165 7.10 9.94 33.24
C LYS A 165 6.57 9.22 32.03
N PRO A 166 5.29 9.39 31.64
CA PRO A 166 4.79 8.88 30.37
C PRO A 166 5.48 9.58 29.19
N VAL A 167 5.72 8.82 28.15
CA VAL A 167 6.30 9.34 26.90
C VAL A 167 5.22 9.29 25.82
N THR A 168 4.89 10.45 25.27
CA THR A 168 3.86 10.59 24.24
C THR A 168 4.49 11.00 22.91
N THR A 169 4.20 10.23 21.86
CA THR A 169 4.44 10.59 20.47
C THR A 169 3.10 11.01 19.86
N ARG A 170 3.07 12.17 19.20
CA ARG A 170 1.90 12.65 18.44
C ARG A 170 2.13 12.43 16.97
N PHE A 171 1.04 12.27 16.20
CA PHE A 171 1.08 12.01 14.77
C PHE A 171 0.25 13.04 14.02
N VAL A 172 0.80 13.56 12.93
CA VAL A 172 0.16 14.49 12.01
C VAL A 172 -0.02 13.79 10.66
N TRP A 173 -1.18 13.98 10.06
CA TRP A 173 -1.60 13.27 8.87
C TRP A 173 -1.90 14.22 7.72
N GLU A 174 -1.51 13.84 6.52
CA GLU A 174 -1.97 14.40 5.26
C GLU A 174 -2.93 13.38 4.62
N GLY A 175 -4.23 13.67 4.61
CA GLY A 175 -5.21 12.64 4.27
C GLY A 175 -5.06 11.39 5.17
N PHE A 176 -4.77 10.24 4.57
CA PHE A 176 -4.50 8.98 5.28
C PHE A 176 -3.02 8.60 5.31
N ARG A 177 -2.13 9.51 4.95
CA ARG A 177 -0.68 9.33 4.94
C ARG A 177 -0.05 10.01 6.16
N LEU A 178 0.86 9.34 6.85
CA LEU A 178 1.59 9.91 7.97
C LEU A 178 2.54 10.99 7.48
N LEU A 179 2.31 12.24 7.88
CA LEU A 179 3.16 13.37 7.53
C LEU A 179 4.28 13.58 8.54
N GLN A 180 3.94 13.54 9.84
CA GLN A 180 4.91 13.80 10.91
C GLN A 180 4.65 12.92 12.14
N GLU A 181 5.73 12.59 12.84
CA GLU A 181 5.68 12.20 14.25
C GLU A 181 6.38 13.27 15.09
N LEU A 182 5.79 13.60 16.24
CA LEU A 182 6.25 14.65 17.14
C LEU A 182 6.71 14.03 18.46
N HIS A 183 7.98 14.23 18.79
CA HIS A 183 8.61 13.83 20.05
C HIS A 183 8.83 15.07 20.92
N GLY A 184 7.86 15.39 21.79
CA GLY A 184 7.81 16.70 22.41
C GLY A 184 7.58 17.78 21.37
N ASP A 185 8.55 18.68 21.21
CA ASP A 185 8.52 19.77 20.24
C ASP A 185 9.36 19.47 18.97
N VAL A 186 9.98 18.29 18.89
CA VAL A 186 10.80 17.90 17.75
C VAL A 186 9.97 17.13 16.72
N PRO A 187 9.71 17.66 15.53
CA PRO A 187 9.05 16.96 14.45
C PRO A 187 10.04 16.11 13.66
N LEU A 188 9.61 14.91 13.31
CA LEU A 188 10.21 14.08 12.25
C LEU A 188 9.23 14.10 11.07
N THR A 189 9.59 14.80 10.00
CA THR A 189 8.71 14.99 8.83
C THR A 189 9.08 14.00 7.75
N TYR A 190 8.10 13.28 7.23
CA TYR A 190 8.25 12.32 6.16
C TYR A 190 7.93 12.94 4.81
N VAL A 191 8.81 12.74 3.86
CA VAL A 191 8.64 13.09 2.45
C VAL A 191 8.49 11.79 1.65
N TYR A 192 7.52 11.75 0.76
CA TYR A 192 7.23 10.56 -0.05
C TYR A 192 7.60 10.81 -1.53
N SER A 193 7.73 9.74 -2.30
CA SER A 193 8.20 9.78 -3.68
C SER A 193 7.28 10.60 -4.61
N ASP A 194 5.98 10.61 -4.33
CA ASP A 194 4.98 11.45 -5.00
C ASP A 194 3.78 11.74 -4.09
N GLN A 195 2.80 12.52 -4.60
CA GLN A 195 1.67 12.99 -3.81
C GLN A 195 0.77 11.85 -3.28
N ASP A 196 0.62 10.78 -4.04
CA ASP A 196 -0.27 9.65 -3.70
C ASP A 196 0.51 8.42 -3.19
N SER A 197 1.84 8.49 -3.16
CA SER A 197 2.72 7.40 -2.74
C SER A 197 2.78 7.27 -1.22
N TYR A 198 2.92 6.02 -0.77
CA TYR A 198 3.31 5.66 0.60
C TYR A 198 4.77 5.18 0.67
N ASP A 199 5.54 5.32 -0.44
CA ASP A 199 6.95 4.98 -0.51
C ASP A 199 7.79 6.15 0.03
N PRO A 200 8.47 5.99 1.18
CA PRO A 200 9.17 7.11 1.80
C PRO A 200 10.45 7.45 1.02
N LEU A 201 10.63 8.74 0.74
CA LEU A 201 11.80 9.28 0.07
C LEU A 201 12.82 9.84 1.06
N ALA A 202 12.36 10.65 2.02
CA ALA A 202 13.23 11.29 3.01
C ALA A 202 12.54 11.48 4.35
N ARG A 203 13.33 11.62 5.42
CA ARG A 203 12.92 12.10 6.74
C ARG A 203 13.70 13.34 7.11
N ILE A 204 13.01 14.36 7.58
CA ILE A 204 13.59 15.63 8.04
C ILE A 204 13.35 15.73 9.54
N ASP A 205 14.43 15.75 10.32
CA ASP A 205 14.41 15.79 11.78
C ASP A 205 14.68 17.20 12.28
N GLY A 206 13.76 17.75 13.08
CA GLY A 206 13.88 19.09 13.67
C GLY A 206 13.40 20.23 12.76
N VAL A 207 13.56 21.50 13.24
CA VAL A 207 13.09 22.73 12.58
C VAL A 207 14.25 23.70 12.35
N ASP A 208 14.93 24.17 13.40
CA ASP A 208 15.92 25.26 13.31
C ASP A 208 17.22 24.83 12.63
N ALA A 209 17.65 23.59 12.83
CA ALA A 209 18.79 22.98 12.19
C ALA A 209 18.39 21.55 11.70
N PRO A 210 17.59 21.44 10.63
CA PRO A 210 17.03 20.16 10.24
C PRO A 210 18.11 19.24 9.68
N GLU A 211 18.07 17.98 10.12
CA GLU A 211 18.87 16.91 9.53
C GLU A 211 18.01 16.13 8.52
N ILE A 212 18.55 15.88 7.34
CA ILE A 212 17.85 15.19 6.25
C ILE A 212 18.46 13.83 6.06
N PHE A 213 17.60 12.80 6.09
CA PHE A 213 17.96 11.41 5.86
C PHE A 213 17.16 10.83 4.70
N TRP A 214 17.84 10.28 3.70
CA TRP A 214 17.26 9.67 2.52
C TRP A 214 16.99 8.20 2.73
N PHE A 215 15.80 7.75 2.42
CA PHE A 215 15.41 6.36 2.48
C PHE A 215 15.92 5.57 1.27
N HIS A 216 16.36 4.34 1.51
CA HIS A 216 16.61 3.31 0.52
C HIS A 216 15.75 2.12 0.88
N CYS A 217 14.74 1.84 0.04
CA CYS A 217 13.68 0.87 0.32
C CYS A 217 13.79 -0.36 -0.57
N GLN A 218 13.15 -1.44 -0.12
CA GLN A 218 12.79 -2.59 -0.96
C GLN A 218 11.71 -2.20 -1.98
N PRO A 219 11.45 -3.02 -3.03
CA PRO A 219 10.38 -2.74 -4.01
C PRO A 219 8.98 -2.54 -3.40
N ASN A 220 8.70 -3.10 -2.23
CA ASN A 220 7.44 -2.93 -1.49
C ASN A 220 7.42 -1.69 -0.57
N GLY A 221 8.45 -0.81 -0.65
CA GLY A 221 8.57 0.38 0.17
C GLY A 221 9.10 0.15 1.60
N THR A 222 9.54 -1.06 1.95
CA THR A 222 10.12 -1.31 3.27
C THR A 222 11.51 -0.69 3.36
N PRO A 223 11.78 0.23 4.30
CA PRO A 223 13.10 0.83 4.48
C PRO A 223 14.16 -0.20 4.89
N GLU A 224 15.32 -0.12 4.27
CA GLU A 224 16.50 -0.93 4.58
C GLU A 224 17.70 -0.10 5.01
N ARG A 225 17.84 1.10 4.47
CA ARG A 225 18.90 2.05 4.83
C ARG A 225 18.40 3.48 4.86
N MET A 226 19.07 4.31 5.64
CA MET A 226 18.98 5.76 5.54
C MET A 226 20.38 6.35 5.46
N THR A 227 20.54 7.32 4.58
CA THR A 227 21.79 8.08 4.42
C THR A 227 21.57 9.56 4.68
N ASP A 228 22.62 10.24 5.15
CA ASP A 228 22.62 11.69 5.21
C ASP A 228 22.89 12.32 3.82
N ILE A 229 23.01 13.65 3.79
CA ILE A 229 23.26 14.42 2.57
C ILE A 229 24.64 14.15 1.95
N GLU A 230 25.60 13.64 2.73
CA GLU A 230 26.93 13.21 2.28
C GLU A 230 26.92 11.75 1.77
N GLY A 231 25.78 11.04 1.83
CA GLY A 231 25.65 9.65 1.43
C GLY A 231 26.20 8.66 2.47
N GLN A 232 26.47 9.10 3.72
CA GLN A 232 26.89 8.20 4.79
C GLN A 232 25.70 7.43 5.33
N VAL A 233 25.86 6.13 5.56
CA VAL A 233 24.82 5.29 6.16
C VAL A 233 24.64 5.67 7.63
N ARG A 234 23.45 6.12 7.99
CA ARG A 234 23.07 6.52 9.33
C ARG A 234 22.18 5.51 10.03
N TRP A 235 21.46 4.71 9.27
CA TRP A 235 20.66 3.60 9.77
C TRP A 235 20.63 2.48 8.74
N GLU A 236 20.62 1.25 9.21
CA GLU A 236 20.48 0.06 8.38
C GLU A 236 19.66 -0.99 9.13
N GLY A 237 18.69 -1.61 8.45
CA GLY A 237 17.78 -2.61 9.00
C GLY A 237 17.73 -3.87 8.14
N VAL A 238 17.72 -5.04 8.80
CA VAL A 238 17.46 -6.34 8.16
C VAL A 238 16.03 -6.74 8.45
N ASN A 239 15.25 -6.97 7.40
CA ASN A 239 13.85 -7.33 7.51
C ASN A 239 13.63 -8.79 7.10
N SER A 240 12.65 -9.47 7.71
CA SER A 240 12.11 -10.73 7.19
C SER A 240 11.31 -10.47 5.92
N ALA A 241 10.99 -11.51 5.17
CA ALA A 241 10.12 -11.41 3.99
C ALA A 241 8.72 -10.85 4.29
N TRP A 242 8.28 -10.91 5.55
CA TRP A 242 7.00 -10.37 6.02
C TRP A 242 7.16 -9.03 6.76
N GLY A 243 8.26 -8.31 6.53
CA GLY A 243 8.48 -6.95 7.01
C GLY A 243 8.83 -6.82 8.49
N LYS A 244 9.06 -7.93 9.21
CA LYS A 244 9.57 -7.86 10.59
C LYS A 244 10.99 -7.33 10.61
N LEU A 245 11.26 -6.29 11.38
CA LEU A 245 12.61 -5.83 11.65
C LEU A 245 13.32 -6.84 12.55
N LEU A 246 14.28 -7.59 12.00
CA LEU A 246 15.04 -8.62 12.69
C LEU A 246 16.25 -8.08 13.40
N ARG A 247 16.90 -7.10 12.78
CA ARG A 247 18.10 -6.42 13.28
C ARG A 247 18.16 -5.03 12.69
N GLU A 248 18.67 -4.09 13.44
CA GLU A 248 19.04 -2.76 12.96
C GLU A 248 20.41 -2.36 13.51
N SER A 249 21.10 -1.46 12.80
CA SER A 249 22.30 -0.82 13.31
C SER A 249 21.97 0.12 14.47
N GLU A 250 22.95 0.42 15.30
CA GLU A 250 22.81 1.52 16.26
C GLU A 250 22.46 2.80 15.51
N THR A 251 21.39 3.45 15.99
CA THR A 251 20.83 4.62 15.31
C THR A 251 21.76 5.82 15.44
N GLN A 252 22.23 6.33 14.31
CA GLN A 252 22.94 7.61 14.20
C GLN A 252 22.03 8.72 13.64
N LEU A 253 20.73 8.56 13.84
CA LEU A 253 19.68 9.48 13.41
C LEU A 253 19.35 10.39 14.58
N SER A 254 19.66 11.64 14.59
CA SER A 254 19.23 12.71 15.53
C SER A 254 18.68 12.26 16.91
N GLY A 255 18.97 11.04 17.36
CA GLY A 255 18.43 10.42 18.58
C GLY A 255 17.06 9.74 18.44
N TYR A 256 16.46 9.69 17.27
CA TYR A 256 15.13 9.13 17.03
C TYR A 256 15.18 7.89 16.13
N SER A 257 14.46 6.85 16.55
CA SER A 257 14.40 5.57 15.81
C SER A 257 13.70 5.72 14.46
N GLN A 258 14.05 4.85 13.51
CA GLN A 258 13.32 4.69 12.25
C GLN A 258 12.19 3.66 12.43
N ASN A 259 10.93 4.08 12.26
CA ASN A 259 9.75 3.27 12.56
C ASN A 259 8.86 2.96 11.35
N LEU A 260 9.08 3.55 10.17
CA LEU A 260 8.32 3.16 8.99
C LEU A 260 8.68 1.73 8.58
N ARG A 261 7.65 0.97 8.16
CA ARG A 261 7.79 -0.41 7.67
C ARG A 261 7.29 -0.50 6.23
N MET A 262 6.60 -1.57 5.85
CA MET A 262 5.95 -1.65 4.53
C MET A 262 5.04 -0.44 4.32
N GLN A 263 4.71 -0.11 3.10
CA GLN A 263 3.92 1.09 2.78
C GLN A 263 2.69 1.25 3.67
N GLY A 264 2.56 2.43 4.30
CA GLY A 264 1.49 2.75 5.24
C GLY A 264 1.69 2.22 6.67
N GLN A 265 2.76 1.46 6.95
CA GLN A 265 3.00 0.84 8.25
C GLN A 265 3.99 1.61 9.12
N TYR A 266 3.69 1.65 10.42
CA TYR A 266 4.52 2.24 11.46
C TYR A 266 4.75 1.24 12.60
N LEU A 267 6.00 0.94 12.92
CA LEU A 267 6.40 0.01 13.99
C LEU A 267 6.15 0.61 15.36
N ASP A 268 5.35 -0.06 16.16
CA ASP A 268 5.25 0.18 17.61
C ASP A 268 6.22 -0.74 18.34
N ARG A 269 7.39 -0.23 18.69
CA ARG A 269 8.51 -0.99 19.27
C ARG A 269 8.16 -1.70 20.57
N GLU A 270 7.22 -1.14 21.33
CA GLU A 270 6.76 -1.67 22.62
C GLU A 270 5.91 -2.94 22.46
N THR A 271 5.25 -3.07 21.32
CA THR A 271 4.31 -4.17 21.04
C THR A 271 4.83 -5.14 19.98
N GLY A 272 5.74 -4.67 19.13
CA GLY A 272 6.18 -5.37 17.93
C GLY A 272 5.17 -5.37 16.78
N LEU A 273 4.00 -4.74 16.99
CA LEU A 273 3.00 -4.60 15.94
C LEU A 273 3.32 -3.43 15.02
N HIS A 274 2.82 -3.49 13.78
CA HIS A 274 2.83 -2.37 12.86
C HIS A 274 1.43 -1.75 12.80
N TYR A 275 1.32 -0.48 13.17
CA TYR A 275 0.10 0.29 12.94
C TYR A 275 -0.07 0.51 11.43
N ASN A 276 -1.21 0.12 10.87
CA ASN A 276 -1.51 0.14 9.44
C ASN A 276 -2.88 0.79 9.22
N LEU A 277 -3.01 2.05 9.67
CA LEU A 277 -4.20 2.89 9.62
C LEU A 277 -5.44 2.25 10.28
N PHE A 278 -6.22 1.45 9.55
CA PHE A 278 -7.46 0.86 10.04
C PHE A 278 -7.26 -0.47 10.78
N ARG A 279 -6.08 -1.08 10.68
CA ARG A 279 -5.73 -2.32 11.36
C ARG A 279 -4.32 -2.28 11.96
N TYR A 280 -4.00 -3.28 12.75
CA TYR A 280 -2.65 -3.54 13.21
C TYR A 280 -2.16 -4.85 12.58
N TYR A 281 -0.98 -4.79 12.02
CA TYR A 281 -0.30 -5.92 11.41
C TYR A 281 0.67 -6.56 12.40
N ASP A 282 0.63 -7.88 12.53
CA ASP A 282 1.56 -8.67 13.34
C ASP A 282 2.59 -9.35 12.42
N PRO A 283 3.83 -8.86 12.37
CA PRO A 283 4.86 -9.40 11.48
C PRO A 283 5.38 -10.77 11.92
N ASP A 284 5.09 -11.24 13.14
CA ASP A 284 5.44 -12.58 13.60
C ASP A 284 4.64 -13.68 12.90
N CYS A 285 3.47 -13.36 12.39
CA CYS A 285 2.62 -14.28 11.63
C CYS A 285 2.24 -13.78 10.24
N GLY A 286 2.68 -12.57 9.86
CA GLY A 286 2.39 -12.00 8.54
C GLY A 286 0.91 -11.63 8.32
N ARG A 287 0.17 -11.28 9.39
CA ARG A 287 -1.29 -11.11 9.38
C ARG A 287 -1.75 -9.91 10.19
N PHE A 288 -2.99 -9.49 9.92
CA PHE A 288 -3.66 -8.52 10.77
C PHE A 288 -4.17 -9.14 12.08
N THR A 289 -4.20 -8.33 13.14
CA THR A 289 -4.65 -8.74 14.47
C THR A 289 -6.18 -8.86 14.59
N GLN A 290 -6.91 -8.39 13.58
CA GLN A 290 -8.37 -8.37 13.55
C GLN A 290 -8.89 -8.59 12.13
N GLN A 291 -10.16 -8.94 12.04
CA GLN A 291 -10.85 -9.10 10.76
C GLN A 291 -10.90 -7.79 9.99
N ASP A 292 -10.95 -7.91 8.67
CA ASP A 292 -11.05 -6.77 7.78
C ASP A 292 -12.35 -6.00 8.01
N PRO A 293 -12.31 -4.68 8.26
CA PRO A 293 -13.49 -3.86 8.44
C PRO A 293 -14.42 -3.82 7.22
N ILE A 294 -13.87 -3.98 6.00
CA ILE A 294 -14.64 -4.05 4.75
C ILE A 294 -15.12 -5.48 4.43
N GLY A 295 -14.86 -6.43 5.32
CA GLY A 295 -15.30 -7.81 5.19
C GLY A 295 -14.71 -8.49 3.96
N LEU A 296 -15.55 -9.26 3.24
CA LEU A 296 -15.12 -10.04 2.06
C LEU A 296 -14.62 -9.18 0.89
N ALA A 297 -14.87 -7.87 0.89
CA ALA A 297 -14.31 -6.96 -0.12
C ALA A 297 -12.78 -6.89 -0.05
N GLY A 298 -12.17 -7.08 1.13
CA GLY A 298 -10.73 -7.18 1.33
C GLY A 298 -10.13 -8.57 1.03
N GLY A 299 -10.98 -9.59 0.79
CA GLY A 299 -10.58 -10.96 0.49
C GLY A 299 -11.29 -12.00 1.34
N ILE A 300 -11.18 -13.28 0.97
CA ILE A 300 -11.86 -14.38 1.65
C ILE A 300 -11.28 -14.62 3.06
N ASN A 301 -9.97 -14.49 3.22
CA ASN A 301 -9.32 -14.58 4.53
C ASN A 301 -9.20 -13.18 5.14
N LEU A 302 -10.09 -12.85 6.04
CA LEU A 302 -10.23 -11.52 6.65
C LEU A 302 -9.02 -11.05 7.49
N TYR A 303 -8.07 -11.93 7.77
CA TYR A 303 -6.84 -11.61 8.52
C TYR A 303 -5.61 -11.48 7.62
N GLN A 304 -5.70 -11.90 6.37
CA GLN A 304 -4.55 -11.95 5.47
C GLN A 304 -4.11 -10.54 5.08
N TYR A 305 -2.79 -10.29 5.13
CA TYR A 305 -2.20 -9.09 4.55
C TYR A 305 -2.17 -9.21 3.01
N ALA A 306 -1.46 -10.20 2.48
CA ALA A 306 -1.30 -10.43 1.05
C ALA A 306 -0.86 -11.87 0.77
N PRO A 307 -0.85 -12.35 -0.49
CA PRO A 307 -0.22 -13.62 -0.86
C PRO A 307 1.29 -13.64 -0.59
N ASN A 308 1.96 -12.53 -0.85
CA ASN A 308 3.35 -12.27 -0.46
C ASN A 308 3.55 -10.78 -0.18
N ALA A 309 4.38 -10.46 0.79
CA ALA A 309 4.64 -9.07 1.19
C ALA A 309 5.75 -8.39 0.36
N LEU A 310 6.39 -9.10 -0.57
CA LEU A 310 7.46 -8.56 -1.42
C LEU A 310 6.90 -7.82 -2.64
N GLY A 311 5.77 -8.31 -3.19
CA GLY A 311 5.14 -7.80 -4.38
C GLY A 311 3.76 -7.18 -4.15
N TRP A 312 3.28 -7.13 -2.90
CA TRP A 312 1.96 -6.61 -2.55
C TRP A 312 2.06 -5.62 -1.40
N VAL A 313 1.27 -4.57 -1.46
CA VAL A 313 1.16 -3.54 -0.43
C VAL A 313 -0.31 -3.33 -0.03
N ASP A 314 -0.53 -2.92 1.21
CA ASP A 314 -1.84 -2.53 1.73
C ASP A 314 -1.66 -1.31 2.66
N PRO A 315 -1.57 -0.09 2.11
CA PRO A 315 -1.23 1.09 2.90
C PRO A 315 -2.27 1.48 3.95
N TRP A 316 -3.51 1.03 3.78
CA TRP A 316 -4.61 1.36 4.68
C TRP A 316 -5.01 0.21 5.61
N GLY A 317 -4.47 -0.98 5.38
CA GLY A 317 -4.93 -2.16 6.12
C GLY A 317 -6.35 -2.56 5.75
N LEU A 318 -6.78 -2.42 4.50
CA LEU A 318 -8.12 -2.75 4.00
C LEU A 318 -8.07 -3.59 2.73
N SER A 319 -7.29 -3.15 1.73
CA SER A 319 -7.21 -3.81 0.45
C SER A 319 -5.77 -3.81 -0.06
N ARG A 320 -5.36 -4.94 -0.60
CA ARG A 320 -4.01 -5.18 -1.09
C ARG A 320 -3.87 -4.84 -2.56
N GLU A 321 -2.71 -4.27 -2.91
CA GLU A 321 -2.33 -3.95 -4.28
C GLU A 321 -0.98 -4.59 -4.63
N CYS A 322 -0.75 -4.91 -5.91
CA CYS A 322 0.54 -5.38 -6.37
C CYS A 322 1.53 -4.20 -6.47
N SER A 323 2.64 -4.24 -5.73
CA SER A 323 3.70 -3.23 -5.84
C SER A 323 4.36 -3.33 -7.22
N GLY A 324 4.64 -2.18 -7.83
CA GLY A 324 5.31 -2.14 -9.15
C GLY A 324 4.38 -1.99 -10.36
N LYS A 325 3.07 -1.94 -10.19
CA LYS A 325 2.19 -1.36 -11.22
C LYS A 325 2.20 0.16 -11.05
N THR A 326 2.42 0.89 -12.13
CA THR A 326 2.11 2.32 -12.16
C THR A 326 0.67 2.47 -11.68
N LYS A 327 0.49 3.04 -10.48
CA LYS A 327 -0.85 3.36 -10.00
C LYS A 327 -1.49 4.30 -11.02
N PRO A 328 -2.74 4.04 -11.44
CA PRO A 328 -3.53 5.11 -12.03
C PRO A 328 -3.63 6.24 -11.00
N ASP A 329 -3.89 7.48 -11.43
CA ASP A 329 -4.02 8.66 -10.57
C ASP A 329 -5.02 8.50 -9.41
N PHE A 330 -5.75 7.37 -9.35
CA PHE A 330 -6.63 6.94 -8.25
C PHE A 330 -6.76 5.41 -8.27
N TYR A 331 -6.98 4.83 -7.07
CA TYR A 331 -7.19 3.38 -6.94
C TYR A 331 -8.54 2.96 -7.51
N VAL A 332 -8.51 1.96 -8.38
CA VAL A 332 -9.71 1.35 -8.95
C VAL A 332 -9.66 -0.16 -8.70
N GLY A 333 -10.57 -0.66 -7.88
CA GLY A 333 -10.76 -2.09 -7.66
C GLY A 333 -11.75 -2.72 -8.64
N PRO A 334 -12.02 -4.03 -8.52
CA PRO A 334 -13.01 -4.73 -9.36
C PRO A 334 -14.41 -4.12 -9.31
N SER A 335 -14.79 -3.47 -8.23
CA SER A 335 -16.08 -2.80 -8.02
C SER A 335 -16.07 -1.31 -8.35
N GLY A 336 -14.96 -0.77 -8.87
CA GLY A 336 -14.81 0.64 -9.20
C GLY A 336 -13.82 1.39 -8.31
N PRO A 337 -13.69 2.72 -8.45
CA PRO A 337 -12.78 3.52 -7.66
C PRO A 337 -13.16 3.52 -6.17
N SER A 338 -12.16 3.32 -5.31
CA SER A 338 -12.32 3.29 -3.86
C SER A 338 -12.09 4.65 -3.19
N SER A 339 -11.57 5.63 -3.92
CA SER A 339 -11.21 6.96 -3.45
C SER A 339 -11.78 8.06 -4.35
N THR A 340 -11.34 9.27 -4.19
CA THR A 340 -11.78 10.42 -5.01
C THR A 340 -11.43 10.22 -6.48
N MET A 341 -12.43 10.33 -7.35
CA MET A 341 -12.23 10.43 -8.80
C MET A 341 -11.76 11.84 -9.17
N PRO A 342 -10.99 12.03 -10.27
CA PRO A 342 -10.80 13.33 -10.88
C PRO A 342 -12.14 14.03 -11.12
N SER A 343 -12.18 15.34 -10.95
CA SER A 343 -13.44 16.10 -11.03
C SER A 343 -14.10 16.06 -12.41
N ILE A 344 -13.30 15.86 -13.47
CA ILE A 344 -13.79 15.83 -14.87
C ILE A 344 -13.42 14.49 -15.49
N ALA A 345 -14.38 13.90 -16.19
CA ALA A 345 -14.18 12.74 -17.04
C ALA A 345 -14.55 13.04 -18.51
N TYR A 346 -14.02 12.21 -19.39
CA TYR A 346 -14.11 12.37 -20.85
C TYR A 346 -14.72 11.11 -21.47
N ARG A 347 -15.74 11.31 -22.30
CA ARG A 347 -16.33 10.26 -23.12
C ARG A 347 -16.18 10.57 -24.59
N TYR A 348 -15.60 9.63 -25.33
CA TYR A 348 -15.48 9.70 -26.79
C TYR A 348 -16.60 8.90 -27.46
N MET A 349 -17.33 9.54 -28.37
CA MET A 349 -18.52 9.00 -29.00
C MET A 349 -18.45 9.17 -30.51
N ASP A 350 -19.28 8.44 -31.22
CA ASP A 350 -19.43 8.57 -32.68
C ASP A 350 -20.11 9.90 -33.02
N SER A 351 -19.57 10.62 -33.99
CA SER A 351 -20.09 11.93 -34.41
C SER A 351 -21.48 11.89 -35.01
N LYS A 352 -21.98 10.71 -35.40
CA LYS A 352 -23.40 10.54 -35.85
C LYS A 352 -24.40 10.91 -34.78
N TYR A 353 -24.02 10.88 -33.51
CA TYR A 353 -24.87 11.28 -32.35
C TYR A 353 -24.75 12.76 -31.98
N ALA A 354 -23.94 13.56 -32.74
CA ALA A 354 -23.61 14.93 -32.34
C ALA A 354 -24.83 15.82 -32.18
N ALA A 355 -25.76 15.83 -33.12
CA ALA A 355 -26.96 16.66 -33.05
C ALA A 355 -27.77 16.40 -31.80
N GLN A 356 -28.12 15.15 -31.54
CA GLN A 356 -28.89 14.74 -30.38
C GLN A 356 -28.15 15.02 -29.05
N THR A 357 -26.85 14.73 -28.98
CA THR A 357 -26.08 14.90 -27.75
C THR A 357 -25.83 16.37 -27.44
N MET A 358 -25.64 17.23 -28.44
CA MET A 358 -25.48 18.68 -28.25
C MET A 358 -26.78 19.34 -27.82
N GLU A 359 -27.91 18.90 -28.34
CA GLU A 359 -29.23 19.38 -27.96
C GLU A 359 -29.57 19.00 -26.52
N ASN A 360 -29.46 17.73 -26.17
CA ASN A 360 -29.83 17.19 -24.86
C ASN A 360 -28.76 17.38 -23.79
N LYS A 361 -27.52 17.67 -24.19
CA LYS A 361 -26.32 17.69 -23.31
C LYS A 361 -26.18 16.44 -22.45
N SER A 362 -26.69 15.30 -22.91
CA SER A 362 -26.65 14.05 -22.16
C SER A 362 -26.55 12.86 -23.10
N ALA A 363 -25.94 11.79 -22.61
CA ALA A 363 -25.95 10.48 -23.25
C ALA A 363 -25.82 9.36 -22.19
N PRO A 364 -26.29 8.15 -22.50
CA PRO A 364 -26.01 6.98 -21.68
C PRO A 364 -24.51 6.74 -21.61
N LEU A 365 -23.97 6.63 -20.38
CA LEU A 365 -22.54 6.41 -20.20
C LEU A 365 -22.16 4.96 -20.56
N SER A 366 -21.08 4.83 -21.29
CA SER A 366 -20.37 3.57 -21.52
C SER A 366 -18.92 3.74 -21.09
N TYR A 367 -17.96 3.28 -21.87
CA TYR A 367 -16.53 3.51 -21.60
C TYR A 367 -16.20 4.99 -21.50
N PHE A 368 -15.44 5.38 -20.49
CA PHE A 368 -14.95 6.72 -20.27
C PHE A 368 -13.60 6.68 -19.54
N GLY A 369 -12.88 7.79 -19.52
CA GLY A 369 -11.62 7.94 -18.81
C GLY A 369 -11.36 9.38 -18.43
N TYR A 370 -10.15 9.66 -17.94
CA TYR A 370 -9.77 10.96 -17.39
C TYR A 370 -8.75 11.71 -18.26
N THR A 371 -8.36 11.14 -19.38
CA THR A 371 -7.41 11.78 -20.31
C THR A 371 -8.16 12.47 -21.45
N LYS A 372 -7.90 13.76 -21.62
CA LYS A 372 -8.41 14.54 -22.76
C LYS A 372 -7.44 14.48 -23.92
N TYR A 373 -7.82 13.77 -24.98
CA TYR A 373 -7.07 13.69 -26.21
C TYR A 373 -7.40 14.87 -27.15
N LYS A 374 -6.41 15.31 -27.94
CA LYS A 374 -6.56 16.49 -28.80
C LYS A 374 -7.24 16.19 -30.11
N SER A 375 -7.21 14.93 -30.58
CA SER A 375 -7.82 14.49 -31.82
C SER A 375 -8.54 13.15 -31.65
N ALA A 376 -9.43 12.85 -32.61
CA ALA A 376 -10.12 11.57 -32.70
C ALA A 376 -9.15 10.42 -32.94
N HIS A 377 -8.10 10.67 -33.75
CA HIS A 377 -7.06 9.69 -33.99
C HIS A 377 -6.31 9.28 -32.70
N GLU A 378 -5.89 10.27 -31.90
CA GLU A 378 -5.25 9.98 -30.60
C GLU A 378 -6.17 9.18 -29.67
N ALA A 379 -7.45 9.54 -29.61
CA ALA A 379 -8.42 8.84 -28.78
C ALA A 379 -8.64 7.39 -29.27
N ARG A 380 -8.77 7.16 -30.59
CA ARG A 380 -8.90 5.80 -31.15
C ARG A 380 -7.67 4.95 -30.89
N ASP A 381 -6.48 5.51 -31.09
CA ASP A 381 -5.20 4.82 -30.82
C ASP A 381 -5.09 4.39 -29.36
N ALA A 382 -5.43 5.28 -28.43
CA ALA A 382 -5.35 5.04 -27.00
C ALA A 382 -6.44 4.07 -26.49
N TYR A 383 -7.68 4.19 -26.99
CA TYR A 383 -8.80 3.31 -26.60
C TYR A 383 -8.94 2.07 -27.46
N GLN A 384 -8.07 1.88 -28.46
CA GLN A 384 -8.11 0.75 -29.41
C GLN A 384 -9.47 0.61 -30.11
N ILE A 385 -10.00 1.74 -30.63
CA ILE A 385 -11.30 1.78 -31.29
C ILE A 385 -11.15 1.53 -32.76
N PHE A 386 -11.79 0.46 -33.27
CA PHE A 386 -11.82 0.18 -34.71
C PHE A 386 -12.63 1.24 -35.47
N TYR A 387 -11.98 1.92 -36.40
CA TYR A 387 -12.60 2.87 -37.31
C TYR A 387 -11.94 2.87 -38.69
N GLU A 388 -12.76 2.69 -39.71
CA GLU A 388 -12.41 2.84 -41.13
C GLU A 388 -13.51 3.64 -41.79
N LYS A 389 -13.14 4.73 -42.47
CA LYS A 389 -14.11 5.65 -43.08
C LYS A 389 -14.93 4.94 -44.17
N GLY A 390 -16.25 4.92 -44.00
CA GLY A 390 -17.17 4.25 -44.92
C GLY A 390 -17.37 2.77 -44.67
N ASN A 391 -16.71 2.18 -43.68
CA ASN A 391 -16.90 0.82 -43.25
C ASN A 391 -18.08 0.75 -42.24
N PRO A 392 -19.19 0.02 -42.55
CA PRO A 392 -20.33 -0.08 -41.65
C PRO A 392 -20.03 -0.84 -40.37
N ASP A 393 -18.97 -1.63 -40.32
CA ASP A 393 -18.56 -2.41 -39.15
C ASP A 393 -17.68 -1.62 -38.19
N SER A 394 -17.35 -0.35 -38.52
CA SER A 394 -16.62 0.55 -37.64
C SER A 394 -17.36 0.78 -36.31
N TRP A 395 -16.62 0.73 -35.19
CA TRP A 395 -17.22 0.90 -33.85
C TRP A 395 -17.59 2.36 -33.57
N SER A 396 -16.66 3.29 -33.82
CA SER A 396 -16.86 4.73 -33.59
C SER A 396 -15.76 5.55 -34.23
N ASP A 397 -16.11 6.72 -34.79
CA ASP A 397 -15.11 7.70 -35.24
C ASP A 397 -14.45 8.48 -34.10
N ALA A 398 -14.99 8.37 -32.89
CA ALA A 398 -14.51 9.01 -31.67
C ALA A 398 -14.39 10.56 -31.75
N ARG A 399 -15.09 11.20 -32.68
CA ARG A 399 -14.99 12.65 -32.91
C ARG A 399 -15.86 13.50 -32.00
N LEU A 400 -16.86 12.90 -31.32
CA LEU A 400 -17.71 13.61 -30.39
C LEU A 400 -17.18 13.43 -28.96
N LEU A 401 -16.65 14.47 -28.36
CA LEU A 401 -16.13 14.50 -27.00
C LEU A 401 -17.17 15.12 -26.07
N GLY A 402 -17.59 14.36 -25.04
CA GLY A 402 -18.35 14.83 -23.91
C GLY A 402 -17.47 14.94 -22.66
N GLU A 403 -17.51 16.10 -22.01
CA GLU A 403 -16.85 16.39 -20.73
C GLU A 403 -17.94 16.45 -19.64
N PHE A 404 -17.76 15.75 -18.51
CA PHE A 404 -18.77 15.74 -17.45
C PHE A 404 -18.13 15.69 -16.07
N ASP A 405 -18.84 16.25 -15.07
CA ASP A 405 -18.44 16.20 -13.66
C ASP A 405 -18.66 14.78 -13.11
N THR A 406 -17.62 14.22 -12.55
CA THR A 406 -17.62 12.86 -11.97
C THR A 406 -18.45 12.74 -10.70
N LEU A 407 -18.85 13.84 -10.06
CA LEU A 407 -19.83 13.80 -8.95
C LEU A 407 -21.14 13.14 -9.34
N GLN A 408 -21.52 13.18 -10.62
CA GLN A 408 -22.68 12.48 -11.14
C GLN A 408 -22.60 10.95 -11.01
N LEU A 409 -21.41 10.41 -10.86
CA LEU A 409 -21.15 8.98 -10.73
C LEU A 409 -21.19 8.48 -9.27
N TYR A 410 -21.57 9.33 -8.32
CA TYR A 410 -21.71 8.93 -6.91
C TYR A 410 -23.18 8.78 -6.52
N LYS A 411 -23.50 7.69 -5.83
CA LYS A 411 -24.78 7.47 -5.19
C LYS A 411 -24.55 7.27 -3.69
N ASN A 412 -25.06 8.18 -2.88
CA ASN A 412 -24.83 8.19 -1.43
C ASN A 412 -23.34 8.15 -1.04
N GLY A 413 -22.49 8.89 -1.78
CA GLY A 413 -21.05 8.92 -1.56
C GLY A 413 -20.27 7.69 -2.06
N ILE A 414 -20.96 6.72 -2.68
CA ILE A 414 -20.35 5.50 -3.24
C ILE A 414 -20.19 5.66 -4.74
N PRO A 415 -18.99 5.48 -5.33
CA PRO A 415 -18.79 5.50 -6.77
C PRO A 415 -19.58 4.41 -7.48
N GLN A 416 -20.31 4.77 -8.53
CA GLN A 416 -21.13 3.85 -9.34
C GLN A 416 -20.39 3.47 -10.63
N VAL A 417 -19.12 3.12 -10.52
CA VAL A 417 -18.26 2.76 -11.65
C VAL A 417 -17.49 1.48 -11.38
N GLN A 418 -17.10 0.79 -12.43
CA GLN A 418 -16.35 -0.46 -12.38
C GLN A 418 -15.29 -0.53 -13.47
N VAL A 419 -14.28 -1.36 -13.25
CA VAL A 419 -13.28 -1.69 -14.26
C VAL A 419 -13.89 -2.69 -15.25
N PRO A 420 -13.72 -2.50 -16.56
CA PRO A 420 -14.15 -3.47 -17.54
C PRO A 420 -13.51 -4.85 -17.33
N LEU A 421 -14.21 -5.91 -17.70
CA LEU A 421 -13.61 -7.23 -17.78
C LEU A 421 -12.58 -7.30 -18.93
N ALA A 422 -11.50 -8.03 -18.72
CA ALA A 422 -10.43 -8.19 -19.69
C ALA A 422 -10.91 -8.85 -21.00
N ASN A 423 -10.17 -8.64 -22.08
CA ASN A 423 -10.44 -9.18 -23.41
C ASN A 423 -11.87 -8.87 -23.92
N GLY A 424 -12.31 -7.62 -23.76
CA GLY A 424 -13.64 -7.20 -24.18
C GLY A 424 -14.78 -7.95 -23.49
N GLY A 425 -14.58 -8.37 -22.23
CA GLY A 425 -15.54 -9.12 -21.43
C GLY A 425 -15.54 -10.62 -21.62
N ARG A 426 -14.56 -11.19 -22.34
CA ARG A 426 -14.46 -12.63 -22.65
C ARG A 426 -13.40 -13.36 -21.83
N GLY A 427 -12.51 -12.64 -21.14
CA GLY A 427 -11.41 -13.21 -20.34
C GLY A 427 -11.64 -13.15 -18.84
N PRO A 428 -10.95 -13.99 -18.07
CA PRO A 428 -10.88 -13.83 -16.64
C PRO A 428 -10.03 -12.60 -16.29
N GLY A 429 -10.48 -11.79 -15.31
CA GLY A 429 -9.77 -10.61 -14.83
C GLY A 429 -10.37 -9.29 -15.33
N TYR A 430 -9.66 -8.20 -15.02
CA TYR A 430 -10.11 -6.84 -15.30
C TYR A 430 -9.09 -6.11 -16.15
N GLU A 431 -9.57 -5.18 -17.00
CA GLU A 431 -8.76 -4.40 -17.91
C GLU A 431 -8.93 -2.91 -17.61
N LEU A 432 -8.11 -2.39 -16.70
CA LEU A 432 -8.13 -0.97 -16.34
C LEU A 432 -7.57 -0.08 -17.44
N PHE A 433 -6.54 -0.56 -18.13
CA PHE A 433 -5.94 0.11 -19.28
C PHE A 433 -6.20 -0.71 -20.55
N THR A 434 -6.57 -0.03 -21.61
CA THR A 434 -6.89 -0.68 -22.90
C THR A 434 -5.72 -1.47 -23.45
N SER A 435 -5.94 -2.75 -23.72
CA SER A 435 -4.94 -3.69 -24.25
C SER A 435 -5.52 -4.82 -25.08
N ALA A 436 -6.85 -4.95 -25.12
CA ALA A 436 -7.54 -6.11 -25.69
C ALA A 436 -7.44 -6.21 -27.22
N TYR A 437 -7.23 -5.09 -27.91
CA TYR A 437 -7.29 -4.99 -29.38
C TYR A 437 -6.08 -4.25 -29.95
N PRO A 438 -4.86 -4.80 -29.81
CA PRO A 438 -3.62 -4.13 -30.24
C PRO A 438 -3.55 -3.84 -31.73
N GLU A 439 -4.36 -4.53 -32.54
CA GLU A 439 -4.49 -4.29 -33.97
C GLU A 439 -5.17 -2.95 -34.33
N TYR A 440 -5.91 -2.34 -33.38
CA TYR A 440 -6.64 -1.09 -33.59
C TYR A 440 -5.98 0.13 -32.94
N GLY A 441 -4.87 -0.05 -32.21
CA GLY A 441 -4.15 1.06 -31.62
C GLY A 441 -3.19 0.64 -30.51
N LYS A 442 -2.38 1.59 -30.03
CA LYS A 442 -1.37 1.35 -29.00
C LYS A 442 -1.97 0.96 -27.65
N GLY A 443 -3.17 1.39 -27.38
CA GLY A 443 -3.80 1.18 -26.08
C GLY A 443 -3.22 2.05 -24.96
N GLY A 444 -3.41 1.60 -23.72
CA GLY A 444 -2.91 2.28 -22.53
C GLY A 444 -3.80 3.40 -22.00
N ALA A 445 -4.98 3.64 -22.61
CA ALA A 445 -5.96 4.54 -22.03
C ALA A 445 -6.62 3.91 -20.81
N LEU A 446 -6.74 4.67 -19.72
CA LEU A 446 -7.57 4.27 -18.60
C LEU A 446 -9.03 4.23 -19.05
N GLN A 447 -9.72 3.12 -18.76
CA GLN A 447 -11.12 2.93 -19.11
C GLN A 447 -11.94 2.43 -17.92
N LEU A 448 -13.11 3.04 -17.76
CA LEU A 448 -14.09 2.68 -16.75
C LEU A 448 -15.47 2.54 -17.37
N LEU A 449 -16.34 1.81 -16.69
CA LEU A 449 -17.76 1.64 -17.02
C LEU A 449 -18.64 2.04 -15.82
N PRO A 450 -19.84 2.55 -16.03
CA PRO A 450 -20.82 2.62 -14.96
C PRO A 450 -21.25 1.20 -14.52
N VAL A 451 -21.59 1.04 -13.25
CA VAL A 451 -22.14 -0.22 -12.70
C VAL A 451 -23.49 -0.54 -13.35
N GLU A 452 -24.35 0.46 -13.46
CA GLU A 452 -25.63 0.34 -14.18
C GLU A 452 -25.42 0.59 -15.66
N ARG A 453 -25.85 -0.35 -16.49
CA ARG A 453 -25.80 -0.20 -17.95
C ARG A 453 -26.66 0.99 -18.39
N ASN A 454 -26.10 1.84 -19.27
CA ASN A 454 -26.75 3.05 -19.78
C ASN A 454 -27.00 4.14 -18.70
N TYR A 455 -26.16 4.21 -17.68
CA TYR A 455 -26.23 5.26 -16.67
C TYR A 455 -26.23 6.65 -17.35
N PRO A 456 -27.24 7.52 -17.13
CA PRO A 456 -27.30 8.84 -17.77
C PRO A 456 -26.30 9.79 -17.13
N VAL A 457 -25.53 10.51 -17.95
CA VAL A 457 -24.69 11.63 -17.51
C VAL A 457 -25.05 12.89 -18.30
N VAL A 458 -24.97 14.03 -17.62
CA VAL A 458 -25.13 15.36 -18.24
C VAL A 458 -23.73 15.91 -18.51
N PHE A 459 -23.49 16.31 -19.76
CA PHE A 459 -22.20 16.89 -20.15
C PHE A 459 -22.15 18.40 -19.88
N ASP A 460 -21.11 18.85 -19.21
CA ASP A 460 -20.81 20.28 -19.06
C ASP A 460 -20.43 20.88 -20.41
N ARG A 461 -19.75 20.10 -21.25
CA ARG A 461 -19.33 20.47 -22.59
C ARG A 461 -19.43 19.30 -23.55
N VAL A 462 -19.92 19.59 -24.75
CA VAL A 462 -19.91 18.66 -25.89
C VAL A 462 -19.20 19.34 -27.05
N THR A 463 -18.20 18.68 -27.63
CA THR A 463 -17.36 19.27 -28.68
C THR A 463 -17.06 18.24 -29.77
N ILE A 464 -17.07 18.67 -31.05
CA ILE A 464 -16.52 17.86 -32.12
C ILE A 464 -15.02 18.16 -32.22
N ILE A 465 -14.20 17.13 -31.99
CA ILE A 465 -12.74 17.26 -32.09
C ILE A 465 -12.24 16.92 -33.51
N PRO A 466 -11.07 17.44 -33.89
CA PRO A 466 -10.49 17.14 -35.20
C PRO A 466 -10.16 15.66 -35.32
N GLU A 467 -9.96 15.24 -36.59
CA GLU A 467 -9.55 13.89 -36.97
C GLU A 467 -8.17 13.52 -36.40
#